data_408b425b4e99859fd9abb9122e5ae058
#
_entry.id   408b425b4e99859fd9abb9122e5ae058
#
_cell.length_a   1.000
_cell.length_b   1.000
_cell.length_c   1.000
_cell.angle_alpha   90.00
_cell.angle_beta   90.00
_cell.angle_gamma   90.00
#
_symmetry.space_group_name_H-M   'P 1'
#
loop_
_entity.id
_entity.type
_entity.pdbx_description
1 polymer ?
#
loop_
_entity_poly.entity_id
_entity_poly.type
_entity_poly.pdbx_seq_one_letter_code
_entity_poly.pdbx_strand_id
1 'polypeptide(L)'
;HGKVSYEIAVDNASDTLVINNNIVHRLSEKDPSDLPWGKHDVDYVVESTGMFTTIEKANLHLLGGAKKVVISAPSKDAPMFVMGVNHEDYDNKMDVVSNASCTTNCLAPIIDVLDTNYGVENGIMSTIHATTATQKTVDSPSPNNWRSGRGALQNIIPSSTGAAKAVSRVLPLMEGRLTGMAYRVPTANVSVVDLSVNLKKETSYLEICQAMQEASKSKKYKGILGFTDEEVVSSDFISDSRTSIFD
;
A
#
# COMPACT_ATOMS: atom_id res chain seq x y z
N HIS A 1 9.42 1.79 13.31
CA HIS A 1 9.15 2.86 13.65
C HIS A 1 9.99 3.68 14.64
N GLY A 2 10.07 3.48 15.93
CA GLY A 2 10.92 4.27 16.84
C GLY A 2 10.20 5.46 17.49
N LYS A 3 10.97 6.33 18.16
CA LYS A 3 10.45 7.50 18.85
C LYS A 3 10.12 8.60 17.84
N VAL A 4 8.94 9.21 17.95
CA VAL A 4 8.59 10.37 17.13
C VAL A 4 9.43 11.59 17.52
N SER A 5 9.80 12.39 16.50
CA SER A 5 10.56 13.64 16.68
C SER A 5 9.66 14.87 16.91
N TYR A 6 8.35 14.65 16.98
CA TYR A 6 7.37 15.71 17.15
C TYR A 6 7.14 16.03 18.63
N GLU A 7 6.85 17.30 18.91
CA GLU A 7 6.34 17.71 20.19
C GLU A 7 4.87 17.28 20.32
N ILE A 8 4.55 16.48 21.34
CA ILE A 8 3.20 15.96 21.56
C ILE A 8 2.77 16.32 22.98
N ALA A 9 1.65 17.04 23.09
CA ALA A 9 0.94 17.25 24.34
C ALA A 9 -0.43 16.57 24.30
N VAL A 10 -0.90 16.10 25.45
CA VAL A 10 -2.20 15.45 25.60
C VAL A 10 -3.08 16.33 26.46
N ASP A 11 -4.23 16.72 25.95
CA ASP A 11 -5.28 17.35 26.75
C ASP A 11 -6.41 16.34 26.98
N ASN A 12 -6.45 15.79 28.17
CA ASN A 12 -7.48 14.82 28.54
C ASN A 12 -8.85 15.46 28.80
N ALA A 13 -8.89 16.76 29.08
CA ALA A 13 -10.15 17.46 29.37
C ALA A 13 -10.96 17.73 28.10
N SER A 14 -10.28 18.00 26.98
CA SER A 14 -10.90 18.22 25.67
C SER A 14 -10.82 17.01 24.72
N ASP A 15 -10.25 15.89 25.17
CA ASP A 15 -10.01 14.68 24.38
C ASP A 15 -9.22 14.97 23.09
N THR A 16 -8.18 15.81 23.20
CA THR A 16 -7.35 16.24 22.07
C THR A 16 -5.88 15.94 22.28
N LEU A 17 -5.17 15.82 21.16
CA LEU A 17 -3.71 15.85 21.10
C LEU A 17 -3.28 17.17 20.46
N VAL A 18 -2.18 17.74 20.92
CA VAL A 18 -1.50 18.83 20.24
C VAL A 18 -0.20 18.30 19.69
N ILE A 19 -0.05 18.30 18.36
CA ILE A 19 1.13 17.80 17.65
C ILE A 19 1.73 18.95 16.86
N ASN A 20 2.93 19.40 17.21
CA ASN A 20 3.57 20.57 16.57
C ASN A 20 2.60 21.78 16.47
N ASN A 21 1.93 22.13 17.56
CA ASN A 21 0.91 23.20 17.66
C ASN A 21 -0.39 22.95 16.87
N ASN A 22 -0.58 21.80 16.22
CA ASN A 22 -1.84 21.45 15.59
C ASN A 22 -2.71 20.65 16.55
N ILE A 23 -3.97 21.03 16.66
CA ILE A 23 -4.96 20.32 17.48
C ILE A 23 -5.48 19.12 16.68
N VAL A 24 -5.42 17.94 17.28
CA VAL A 24 -5.94 16.68 16.74
C VAL A 24 -7.01 16.16 17.68
N HIS A 25 -8.26 16.10 17.22
CA HIS A 25 -9.38 15.53 17.97
C HIS A 25 -9.31 14.01 17.99
N ARG A 26 -9.51 13.40 19.15
CA ARG A 26 -9.65 11.96 19.31
C ARG A 26 -11.13 11.62 19.37
N LEU A 27 -11.55 10.72 18.49
CA LEU A 27 -12.93 10.21 18.42
C LEU A 27 -12.90 8.70 18.70
N SER A 28 -13.97 8.17 19.27
CA SER A 28 -14.04 6.76 19.67
C SER A 28 -15.42 6.17 19.37
N GLU A 29 -15.77 6.16 18.06
CA GLU A 29 -17.02 5.56 17.59
C GLU A 29 -16.72 4.28 16.83
N LYS A 30 -17.60 3.28 16.98
CA LYS A 30 -17.47 1.98 16.30
C LYS A 30 -18.06 2.00 14.91
N ASP A 31 -19.18 2.72 14.75
CA ASP A 31 -19.82 2.91 13.46
C ASP A 31 -19.32 4.21 12.83
N PRO A 32 -18.77 4.16 11.63
CA PRO A 32 -18.28 5.37 10.96
C PRO A 32 -19.35 6.44 10.71
N SER A 33 -20.63 6.07 10.65
CA SER A 33 -21.73 7.03 10.49
C SER A 33 -21.96 7.90 11.73
N ASP A 34 -21.51 7.45 12.89
CA ASP A 34 -21.62 8.19 14.16
C ASP A 34 -20.43 9.15 14.36
N LEU A 35 -19.38 9.04 13.55
CA LEU A 35 -18.25 9.96 13.59
C LEU A 35 -18.65 11.35 13.07
N PRO A 36 -18.48 12.42 13.86
CA PRO A 36 -18.99 13.73 13.52
C PRO A 36 -18.07 14.50 12.54
N TRP A 37 -17.76 13.90 11.38
CA TRP A 37 -16.86 14.49 10.39
C TRP A 37 -17.30 15.87 9.93
N GLY A 38 -18.61 16.03 9.68
CA GLY A 38 -19.18 17.33 9.29
C GLY A 38 -19.04 18.40 10.35
N LYS A 39 -19.06 18.05 11.66
CA LYS A 39 -18.84 19.00 12.76
C LYS A 39 -17.40 19.51 12.81
N HIS A 40 -16.47 18.73 12.30
CA HIS A 40 -15.04 19.07 12.26
C HIS A 40 -14.57 19.53 10.87
N ASP A 41 -15.50 19.81 9.94
CA ASP A 41 -15.22 20.25 8.57
C ASP A 41 -14.22 19.33 7.83
N VAL A 42 -14.34 18.00 8.02
CA VAL A 42 -13.46 17.02 7.43
C VAL A 42 -13.80 16.81 5.97
N ASP A 43 -12.88 17.16 5.07
CA ASP A 43 -13.03 16.92 3.63
C ASP A 43 -12.69 15.47 3.25
N TYR A 44 -11.61 14.93 3.78
CA TYR A 44 -11.07 13.62 3.42
C TYR A 44 -10.94 12.72 4.63
N VAL A 45 -11.45 11.50 4.53
CA VAL A 45 -11.22 10.43 5.49
C VAL A 45 -10.29 9.39 4.88
N VAL A 46 -9.22 9.05 5.59
CA VAL A 46 -8.41 7.87 5.26
C VAL A 46 -8.93 6.69 6.06
N GLU A 47 -9.66 5.79 5.38
CA GLU A 47 -10.14 4.54 5.97
C GLU A 47 -8.98 3.53 6.05
N SER A 48 -8.39 3.39 7.24
CA SER A 48 -7.22 2.54 7.47
C SER A 48 -7.43 1.45 8.52
N THR A 49 -8.68 1.14 8.85
CA THR A 49 -9.03 0.07 9.79
C THR A 49 -8.95 -1.32 9.17
N GLY A 50 -9.06 -1.42 7.84
CA GLY A 50 -9.17 -2.68 7.10
C GLY A 50 -10.54 -3.36 7.19
N MET A 51 -11.54 -2.72 7.81
CA MET A 51 -12.89 -3.26 8.00
C MET A 51 -13.91 -2.73 7.00
N PHE A 52 -13.80 -1.46 6.60
CA PHE A 52 -14.75 -0.76 5.74
C PHE A 52 -14.18 -0.59 4.33
N THR A 53 -13.81 -1.72 3.70
CA THR A 53 -13.05 -1.75 2.43
C THR A 53 -13.91 -1.86 1.17
N THR A 54 -15.22 -1.72 1.26
CA THR A 54 -16.15 -1.65 0.11
C THR A 54 -16.80 -0.27 0.04
N ILE A 55 -17.28 0.11 -1.15
CA ILE A 55 -18.01 1.38 -1.33
C ILE A 55 -19.15 1.51 -0.32
N GLU A 56 -19.97 0.47 -0.17
CA GLU A 56 -21.09 0.45 0.76
C GLU A 56 -20.65 0.78 2.20
N LYS A 57 -19.60 0.11 2.67
CA LYS A 57 -19.09 0.31 4.03
C LYS A 57 -18.39 1.65 4.21
N ALA A 58 -17.58 2.06 3.23
CA ALA A 58 -16.85 3.33 3.28
C ALA A 58 -17.81 4.54 3.21
N ASN A 59 -18.95 4.40 2.56
CA ASN A 59 -20.00 5.42 2.53
C ASN A 59 -20.53 5.79 3.93
N LEU A 60 -20.37 4.95 4.94
CA LEU A 60 -20.72 5.31 6.32
C LEU A 60 -19.97 6.55 6.80
N HIS A 61 -18.74 6.76 6.36
CA HIS A 61 -18.01 8.00 6.66
C HIS A 61 -18.62 9.24 5.98
N LEU A 62 -19.20 9.07 4.77
CA LEU A 62 -19.89 10.17 4.09
C LEU A 62 -21.19 10.55 4.83
N LEU A 63 -21.88 9.55 5.42
CA LEU A 63 -23.04 9.80 6.28
C LEU A 63 -22.65 10.59 7.55
N GLY A 64 -21.45 10.37 8.08
CA GLY A 64 -20.88 11.15 9.18
C GLY A 64 -20.47 12.59 8.78
N GLY A 65 -20.56 12.94 7.49
CA GLY A 65 -20.32 14.28 6.96
C GLY A 65 -18.98 14.49 6.28
N ALA A 66 -18.16 13.46 6.06
CA ALA A 66 -16.96 13.55 5.22
C ALA A 66 -17.35 13.78 3.74
N LYS A 67 -16.49 14.44 2.97
CA LYS A 67 -16.75 14.66 1.53
C LYS A 67 -16.19 13.55 0.66
N LYS A 68 -15.06 12.96 1.05
CA LYS A 68 -14.34 11.93 0.31
C LYS A 68 -13.76 10.88 1.24
N VAL A 69 -13.66 9.63 0.76
CA VAL A 69 -13.03 8.54 1.51
C VAL A 69 -11.95 7.88 0.66
N VAL A 70 -10.76 7.75 1.21
CA VAL A 70 -9.65 6.99 0.62
C VAL A 70 -9.42 5.72 1.46
N ILE A 71 -9.73 4.57 0.89
CA ILE A 71 -9.50 3.27 1.53
C ILE A 71 -8.02 2.91 1.39
N SER A 72 -7.29 2.76 2.51
CA SER A 72 -5.86 2.42 2.54
C SER A 72 -5.60 0.91 2.38
N ALA A 73 -6.43 0.22 1.63
CA ALA A 73 -6.38 -1.22 1.37
C ALA A 73 -7.01 -1.53 0.00
N PRO A 74 -6.77 -2.72 -0.58
CA PRO A 74 -7.48 -3.14 -1.78
C PRO A 74 -8.99 -3.19 -1.53
N SER A 75 -9.77 -2.66 -2.46
CA SER A 75 -11.22 -2.74 -2.45
C SER A 75 -11.73 -3.74 -3.49
N LYS A 76 -12.90 -4.33 -3.25
CA LYS A 76 -13.55 -5.20 -4.24
C LYS A 76 -14.21 -4.41 -5.36
N ASP A 77 -14.74 -3.24 -5.05
CA ASP A 77 -15.66 -2.46 -5.88
C ASP A 77 -15.26 -0.99 -6.04
N ALA A 78 -14.52 -0.39 -5.12
CA ALA A 78 -14.04 0.98 -5.27
C ALA A 78 -12.97 1.08 -6.37
N PRO A 79 -12.96 2.17 -7.17
CA PRO A 79 -11.88 2.48 -8.08
C PRO A 79 -10.55 2.49 -7.35
N MET A 80 -9.53 1.87 -7.96
CA MET A 80 -8.23 1.68 -7.34
C MET A 80 -7.18 2.50 -8.09
N PHE A 81 -6.36 3.23 -7.35
CA PHE A 81 -5.33 4.10 -7.90
C PHE A 81 -3.96 3.78 -7.32
N VAL A 82 -2.95 3.84 -8.17
CA VAL A 82 -1.53 3.84 -7.82
C VAL A 82 -0.89 5.09 -8.39
N MET A 83 -0.29 5.89 -7.52
CA MET A 83 0.37 7.13 -7.94
C MET A 83 1.49 6.84 -8.95
N GLY A 84 1.56 7.66 -9.99
CA GLY A 84 2.49 7.47 -11.10
C GLY A 84 2.04 6.44 -12.14
N VAL A 85 0.99 5.65 -11.89
CA VAL A 85 0.49 4.62 -12.83
C VAL A 85 -0.82 5.04 -13.47
N ASN A 86 -1.90 5.14 -12.70
CA ASN A 86 -3.24 5.47 -13.22
C ASN A 86 -3.95 6.58 -12.43
N HIS A 87 -3.23 7.37 -11.66
CA HIS A 87 -3.84 8.43 -10.83
C HIS A 87 -4.47 9.56 -11.65
N GLU A 88 -4.08 9.71 -12.92
CA GLU A 88 -4.67 10.69 -13.83
C GLU A 88 -6.09 10.31 -14.27
N ASP A 89 -6.49 9.04 -14.09
CA ASP A 89 -7.85 8.57 -14.37
C ASP A 89 -8.86 8.95 -13.25
N TYR A 90 -8.39 9.62 -12.18
CA TYR A 90 -9.25 10.05 -11.10
C TYR A 90 -10.23 11.13 -11.56
N ASP A 91 -11.53 10.88 -11.32
CA ASP A 91 -12.59 11.88 -11.50
C ASP A 91 -13.06 12.36 -10.11
N ASN A 92 -13.15 13.68 -9.95
CA ASN A 92 -13.62 14.30 -8.71
C ASN A 92 -15.07 13.92 -8.31
N LYS A 93 -15.80 13.27 -9.19
CA LYS A 93 -17.12 12.67 -8.89
C LYS A 93 -17.03 11.39 -8.09
N MET A 94 -15.83 10.80 -7.98
CA MET A 94 -15.59 9.59 -7.17
C MET A 94 -15.48 10.00 -5.70
N ASP A 95 -16.43 9.60 -4.89
CA ASP A 95 -16.44 9.92 -3.45
C ASP A 95 -15.67 8.91 -2.60
N VAL A 96 -15.58 7.68 -3.07
CA VAL A 96 -14.82 6.59 -2.42
C VAL A 96 -13.85 6.00 -3.41
N VAL A 97 -12.57 5.99 -3.05
CA VAL A 97 -11.50 5.39 -3.85
C VAL A 97 -10.60 4.52 -2.97
N SER A 98 -9.82 3.64 -3.59
CA SER A 98 -8.81 2.83 -2.90
C SER A 98 -7.42 3.19 -3.42
N ASN A 99 -6.44 3.28 -2.52
CA ASN A 99 -5.03 3.43 -2.89
C ASN A 99 -4.28 2.10 -3.07
N ALA A 100 -5.01 1.00 -3.27
CA ALA A 100 -4.47 -0.35 -3.46
C ALA A 100 -3.75 -0.93 -2.21
N SER A 101 -2.92 -1.95 -2.41
CA SER A 101 -2.08 -2.54 -1.37
C SER A 101 -0.65 -2.02 -1.45
N CYS A 102 0.12 -2.17 -0.36
CA CYS A 102 1.55 -1.88 -0.35
C CYS A 102 2.31 -2.63 -1.45
N THR A 103 2.05 -3.93 -1.62
CA THR A 103 2.69 -4.74 -2.67
C THR A 103 2.29 -4.28 -4.08
N THR A 104 1.02 -3.89 -4.28
CA THR A 104 0.57 -3.34 -5.58
C THR A 104 1.25 -2.00 -5.88
N ASN A 105 1.41 -1.14 -4.88
CA ASN A 105 2.11 0.14 -5.03
C ASN A 105 3.61 -0.04 -5.32
N CYS A 106 4.23 -1.09 -4.80
CA CYS A 106 5.61 -1.43 -5.16
C CYS A 106 5.70 -1.99 -6.59
N LEU A 107 4.84 -2.96 -6.93
CA LEU A 107 4.93 -3.73 -8.17
C LEU A 107 4.48 -2.95 -9.41
N ALA A 108 3.40 -2.16 -9.32
CA ALA A 108 2.80 -1.53 -10.48
C ALA A 108 3.72 -0.52 -11.20
N PRO A 109 4.46 0.36 -10.51
CA PRO A 109 5.43 1.25 -11.17
C PRO A 109 6.54 0.48 -11.91
N ILE A 110 7.05 -0.61 -11.32
CA ILE A 110 8.09 -1.45 -11.94
C ILE A 110 7.55 -2.11 -13.22
N ILE A 111 6.36 -2.71 -13.14
CA ILE A 111 5.72 -3.34 -14.30
C ILE A 111 5.42 -2.32 -15.39
N ASP A 112 4.96 -1.12 -15.04
CA ASP A 112 4.65 -0.07 -16.02
C ASP A 112 5.92 0.39 -16.78
N VAL A 113 7.06 0.53 -16.09
CA VAL A 113 8.35 0.83 -16.74
C VAL A 113 8.80 -0.32 -17.63
N LEU A 114 8.70 -1.57 -17.16
CA LEU A 114 9.10 -2.73 -17.95
C LEU A 114 8.20 -2.93 -19.17
N ASP A 115 6.89 -2.80 -19.02
CA ASP A 115 5.95 -2.97 -20.13
C ASP A 115 6.10 -1.88 -21.19
N THR A 116 6.31 -0.64 -20.75
CA THR A 116 6.52 0.51 -21.65
C THR A 116 7.75 0.34 -22.52
N ASN A 117 8.86 -0.14 -21.96
CA ASN A 117 10.13 -0.25 -22.66
C ASN A 117 10.28 -1.56 -23.43
N TYR A 118 9.85 -2.67 -22.85
CA TYR A 118 10.19 -4.01 -23.33
C TYR A 118 8.96 -4.88 -23.63
N GLY A 119 7.78 -4.51 -23.11
CA GLY A 119 6.56 -5.34 -23.16
C GLY A 119 6.65 -6.53 -22.20
N VAL A 120 5.70 -6.66 -21.29
CA VAL A 120 5.61 -7.79 -20.36
C VAL A 120 4.66 -8.83 -20.93
N GLU A 121 5.11 -10.05 -21.14
CA GLU A 121 4.26 -11.18 -21.56
C GLU A 121 3.55 -11.79 -20.36
N ASN A 122 4.30 -12.17 -19.36
CA ASN A 122 3.82 -12.72 -18.09
C ASN A 122 4.88 -12.58 -17.01
N GLY A 123 4.47 -12.83 -15.77
CA GLY A 123 5.40 -12.79 -14.65
C GLY A 123 4.85 -13.44 -13.39
N ILE A 124 5.77 -13.82 -12.53
CA ILE A 124 5.49 -14.28 -11.17
C ILE A 124 6.24 -13.40 -10.18
N MET A 125 5.56 -13.02 -9.10
CA MET A 125 6.20 -12.29 -8.02
C MET A 125 6.11 -13.06 -6.70
N SER A 126 7.15 -12.97 -5.90
CA SER A 126 7.16 -13.36 -4.51
C SER A 126 7.36 -12.11 -3.64
N THR A 127 6.48 -11.87 -2.67
CA THR A 127 6.75 -10.80 -1.71
C THR A 127 7.22 -11.38 -0.38
N ILE A 128 8.42 -10.98 0.01
CA ILE A 128 9.00 -11.23 1.33
C ILE A 128 8.53 -10.08 2.21
N HIS A 129 7.47 -10.35 2.98
CA HIS A 129 6.65 -9.30 3.55
C HIS A 129 6.85 -9.19 5.06
N ALA A 130 7.07 -7.97 5.53
CA ALA A 130 7.11 -7.62 6.93
C ALA A 130 5.80 -8.02 7.67
N THR A 131 5.87 -8.14 8.98
CA THR A 131 4.71 -8.46 9.82
C THR A 131 3.63 -7.39 9.72
N THR A 132 2.38 -7.82 9.85
CA THR A 132 1.21 -6.93 9.85
C THR A 132 0.31 -7.22 11.05
N ALA A 133 -0.55 -6.27 11.42
CA ALA A 133 -1.42 -6.35 12.59
C ALA A 133 -2.38 -7.56 12.60
N THR A 134 -2.61 -8.19 11.45
CA THR A 134 -3.45 -9.40 11.35
C THR A 134 -2.76 -10.67 11.81
N GLN A 135 -1.43 -10.66 11.95
CA GLN A 135 -0.64 -11.81 12.41
C GLN A 135 -0.65 -11.90 13.93
N LYS A 136 -0.46 -13.12 14.43
CA LYS A 136 -0.42 -13.39 15.86
C LYS A 136 1.00 -13.22 16.42
N THR A 137 1.11 -12.70 17.64
CA THR A 137 2.39 -12.60 18.34
C THR A 137 2.89 -13.99 18.76
N VAL A 138 1.97 -14.83 19.25
CA VAL A 138 2.21 -16.24 19.64
C VAL A 138 1.20 -17.13 18.94
N ASP A 139 1.48 -18.44 18.87
CA ASP A 139 0.57 -19.41 18.27
C ASP A 139 -0.82 -19.35 18.95
N SER A 140 -1.87 -19.21 18.13
CA SER A 140 -3.24 -19.16 18.62
C SER A 140 -4.22 -19.65 17.53
N PRO A 141 -5.44 -20.06 17.90
CA PRO A 141 -6.44 -20.50 16.94
C PRO A 141 -6.71 -19.45 15.84
N SER A 142 -6.88 -19.93 14.61
CA SER A 142 -7.32 -19.12 13.47
C SER A 142 -8.38 -19.86 12.68
N PRO A 143 -9.63 -19.37 12.62
CA PRO A 143 -10.75 -20.12 12.02
C PRO A 143 -10.64 -20.23 10.50
N ASN A 144 -10.04 -19.25 9.82
CA ASN A 144 -10.06 -19.16 8.37
C ASN A 144 -8.78 -19.69 7.70
N ASN A 145 -7.65 -19.63 8.38
CA ASN A 145 -6.37 -20.05 7.84
C ASN A 145 -5.41 -20.42 8.99
N TRP A 146 -5.08 -21.68 9.09
CA TRP A 146 -4.21 -22.18 10.16
C TRP A 146 -2.83 -21.52 10.19
N ARG A 147 -2.27 -21.22 9.01
CA ARG A 147 -0.99 -20.50 8.93
C ARG A 147 -1.05 -19.12 9.58
N SER A 148 -2.20 -18.43 9.50
CA SER A 148 -2.41 -17.13 10.15
C SER A 148 -2.50 -17.21 11.69
N GLY A 149 -2.66 -18.41 12.25
CA GLY A 149 -2.64 -18.64 13.68
C GLY A 149 -1.24 -18.82 14.27
N ARG A 150 -0.21 -18.96 13.42
CA ARG A 150 1.16 -19.14 13.87
C ARG A 150 1.83 -17.81 14.22
N GLY A 151 2.72 -17.86 15.20
CA GLY A 151 3.44 -16.68 15.68
C GLY A 151 4.32 -16.05 14.60
N ALA A 152 4.17 -14.75 14.42
CA ALA A 152 4.80 -13.98 13.35
C ALA A 152 6.32 -13.82 13.53
N LEU A 153 6.79 -13.85 14.79
CA LEU A 153 8.17 -13.47 15.13
C LEU A 153 9.18 -14.63 14.99
N GLN A 154 8.70 -15.86 14.76
CA GLN A 154 9.56 -17.05 14.70
C GLN A 154 9.30 -17.93 13.47
N ASN A 155 8.53 -17.48 12.50
CA ASN A 155 8.14 -18.30 11.35
C ASN A 155 8.30 -17.53 10.02
N ILE A 156 8.58 -18.27 8.95
CA ILE A 156 8.31 -17.86 7.58
C ILE A 156 6.93 -18.42 7.24
N ILE A 157 5.94 -17.54 7.03
CA ILE A 157 4.55 -17.94 6.83
C ILE A 157 4.13 -17.72 5.39
N PRO A 158 3.96 -18.78 4.57
CA PRO A 158 3.41 -18.67 3.23
C PRO A 158 1.96 -18.18 3.28
N SER A 159 1.61 -17.24 2.41
CA SER A 159 0.28 -16.68 2.31
C SER A 159 -0.09 -16.40 0.85
N SER A 160 -1.35 -16.57 0.50
CA SER A 160 -1.85 -16.07 -0.78
C SER A 160 -1.86 -14.54 -0.79
N THR A 161 -1.65 -13.95 -1.96
CA THR A 161 -1.77 -12.51 -2.15
C THR A 161 -2.56 -12.20 -3.43
N GLY A 162 -3.45 -11.24 -3.33
CA GLY A 162 -4.15 -10.68 -4.48
C GLY A 162 -3.40 -9.55 -5.19
N ALA A 163 -2.21 -9.18 -4.69
CA ALA A 163 -1.50 -7.98 -5.16
C ALA A 163 -1.10 -8.07 -6.64
N ALA A 164 -0.61 -9.22 -7.11
CA ALA A 164 -0.28 -9.43 -8.52
C ALA A 164 -1.51 -9.29 -9.43
N LYS A 165 -2.66 -9.86 -9.01
CA LYS A 165 -3.93 -9.70 -9.73
C LYS A 165 -4.44 -8.26 -9.65
N ALA A 166 -4.21 -7.56 -8.55
CA ALA A 166 -4.63 -6.16 -8.38
C ALA A 166 -3.87 -5.21 -9.30
N VAL A 167 -2.68 -5.57 -9.78
CA VAL A 167 -1.96 -4.79 -10.79
C VAL A 167 -2.80 -4.64 -12.07
N SER A 168 -3.56 -5.66 -12.49
CA SER A 168 -4.42 -5.55 -13.67
C SER A 168 -5.57 -4.54 -13.53
N ARG A 169 -5.92 -4.17 -12.30
CA ARG A 169 -6.94 -3.13 -12.05
C ARG A 169 -6.40 -1.72 -12.28
N VAL A 170 -5.11 -1.52 -12.18
CA VAL A 170 -4.44 -0.23 -12.40
C VAL A 170 -3.65 -0.20 -13.72
N LEU A 171 -3.30 -1.37 -14.24
CA LEU A 171 -2.70 -1.60 -15.56
C LEU A 171 -3.49 -2.71 -16.28
N PRO A 172 -4.60 -2.40 -16.96
CA PRO A 172 -5.51 -3.41 -17.55
C PRO A 172 -4.83 -4.35 -18.54
N LEU A 173 -3.76 -3.91 -19.21
CA LEU A 173 -2.97 -4.76 -20.11
C LEU A 173 -2.31 -5.96 -19.40
N MET A 174 -2.20 -5.93 -18.08
CA MET A 174 -1.62 -7.02 -17.27
C MET A 174 -2.65 -8.08 -16.85
N GLU A 175 -3.89 -8.00 -17.30
CA GLU A 175 -4.90 -8.98 -16.94
C GLU A 175 -4.50 -10.39 -17.36
N GLY A 176 -4.52 -11.32 -16.39
CA GLY A 176 -4.14 -12.72 -16.59
C GLY A 176 -2.64 -12.97 -16.76
N ARG A 177 -1.80 -11.95 -16.80
CA ARG A 177 -0.35 -12.08 -17.04
C ARG A 177 0.47 -12.21 -15.78
N LEU A 178 -0.02 -11.73 -14.64
CA LEU A 178 0.73 -11.72 -13.39
C LEU A 178 0.10 -12.62 -12.34
N THR A 179 0.95 -13.39 -11.65
CA THR A 179 0.57 -14.17 -10.47
C THR A 179 1.60 -14.00 -9.36
N GLY A 180 1.29 -14.47 -8.16
CA GLY A 180 2.27 -14.36 -7.08
C GLY A 180 1.82 -14.94 -5.76
N MET A 181 2.76 -14.95 -4.82
CA MET A 181 2.59 -15.41 -3.45
C MET A 181 3.32 -14.50 -2.47
N ALA A 182 2.99 -14.63 -1.20
CA ALA A 182 3.62 -13.88 -0.13
C ALA A 182 4.27 -14.83 0.88
N TYR A 183 5.41 -14.41 1.41
CA TYR A 183 6.05 -15.01 2.57
C TYR A 183 6.14 -13.96 3.67
N ARG A 184 5.44 -14.17 4.78
CA ARG A 184 5.56 -13.30 5.94
C ARG A 184 6.79 -13.69 6.72
N VAL A 185 7.66 -12.71 7.03
CA VAL A 185 8.93 -12.89 7.74
C VAL A 185 8.97 -12.03 9.00
N PRO A 186 9.81 -12.41 9.99
CA PRO A 186 9.93 -11.69 11.27
C PRO A 186 10.64 -10.34 11.17
N THR A 187 10.21 -9.47 10.28
CA THR A 187 10.69 -8.08 10.17
C THR A 187 9.56 -7.11 10.48
N ALA A 188 9.88 -6.01 11.15
CA ALA A 188 8.88 -5.06 11.61
C ALA A 188 8.41 -4.12 10.49
N ASN A 189 9.25 -3.84 9.51
CA ASN A 189 8.99 -2.86 8.47
C ASN A 189 9.80 -3.16 7.21
N VAL A 190 9.39 -2.60 6.10
CA VAL A 190 9.92 -2.78 4.74
C VAL A 190 9.72 -4.21 4.23
N SER A 191 9.15 -4.32 3.06
CA SER A 191 8.94 -5.60 2.36
C SER A 191 9.68 -5.59 1.04
N VAL A 192 10.03 -6.77 0.54
CA VAL A 192 10.70 -6.95 -0.75
C VAL A 192 9.73 -7.63 -1.71
N VAL A 193 9.77 -7.22 -2.98
CA VAL A 193 9.15 -7.93 -4.10
C VAL A 193 10.25 -8.51 -4.96
N ASP A 194 10.29 -9.83 -5.04
CA ASP A 194 11.10 -10.57 -6.01
C ASP A 194 10.22 -10.84 -7.24
N LEU A 195 10.64 -10.36 -8.40
CA LEU A 195 9.87 -10.37 -9.62
C LEU A 195 10.62 -11.06 -10.77
N SER A 196 10.04 -12.15 -11.26
CA SER A 196 10.50 -12.80 -12.51
C SER A 196 9.48 -12.53 -13.62
N VAL A 197 9.96 -11.99 -14.75
CA VAL A 197 9.10 -11.65 -15.91
C VAL A 197 9.68 -12.18 -17.22
N ASN A 198 8.79 -12.54 -18.14
CA ASN A 198 9.13 -12.72 -19.54
C ASN A 198 8.83 -11.44 -20.30
N LEU A 199 9.82 -10.93 -20.99
CA LEU A 199 9.73 -9.72 -21.79
C LEU A 199 9.62 -10.05 -23.28
N LYS A 200 8.89 -9.24 -24.05
CA LYS A 200 8.72 -9.42 -25.50
C LYS A 200 9.96 -9.01 -26.29
N LYS A 201 10.68 -8.00 -25.79
CA LYS A 201 11.93 -7.53 -26.40
C LYS A 201 13.11 -8.07 -25.62
N GLU A 202 14.13 -8.54 -26.30
CA GLU A 202 15.41 -8.86 -25.70
C GLU A 202 16.00 -7.60 -25.04
N THR A 203 16.58 -7.78 -23.88
CA THR A 203 17.22 -6.71 -23.11
C THR A 203 18.29 -7.30 -22.21
N SER A 204 19.17 -6.42 -21.71
CA SER A 204 20.20 -6.75 -20.74
C SER A 204 19.86 -6.20 -19.36
N TYR A 205 20.51 -6.73 -18.33
CA TYR A 205 20.42 -6.20 -16.96
C TYR A 205 20.73 -4.71 -16.91
N LEU A 206 21.79 -4.28 -17.60
CA LEU A 206 22.20 -2.86 -17.61
C LEU A 206 21.14 -1.95 -18.23
N GLU A 207 20.49 -2.38 -19.30
CA GLU A 207 19.40 -1.62 -19.92
C GLU A 207 18.18 -1.50 -19.01
N ILE A 208 17.84 -2.56 -18.27
CA ILE A 208 16.77 -2.52 -17.27
C ILE A 208 17.11 -1.53 -16.15
N CYS A 209 18.33 -1.59 -15.59
CA CYS A 209 18.79 -0.67 -14.56
C CYS A 209 18.75 0.79 -15.06
N GLN A 210 19.21 1.03 -16.30
CA GLN A 210 19.15 2.37 -16.90
C GLN A 210 17.71 2.86 -17.04
N ALA A 211 16.81 2.03 -17.56
CA ALA A 211 15.40 2.38 -17.71
C ALA A 211 14.74 2.72 -16.35
N MET A 212 15.03 1.94 -15.30
CA MET A 212 14.53 2.20 -13.95
C MET A 212 15.11 3.48 -13.35
N GLN A 213 16.42 3.72 -13.53
CA GLN A 213 17.08 4.93 -13.07
C GLN A 213 16.52 6.19 -13.77
N GLU A 214 16.32 6.13 -15.09
CA GLU A 214 15.72 7.23 -15.86
C GLU A 214 14.26 7.47 -15.43
N ALA A 215 13.48 6.40 -15.28
CA ALA A 215 12.11 6.48 -14.80
C ALA A 215 12.02 7.14 -13.41
N SER A 216 12.89 6.78 -12.48
CA SER A 216 12.89 7.32 -11.11
C SER A 216 13.11 8.85 -11.07
N LYS A 217 13.81 9.41 -12.06
CA LYS A 217 14.10 10.84 -12.21
C LYS A 217 13.01 11.58 -13.01
N SER A 218 12.13 10.85 -13.70
CA SER A 218 11.08 11.42 -14.54
C SER A 218 10.02 12.17 -13.73
N LYS A 219 9.31 13.10 -14.36
CA LYS A 219 8.19 13.81 -13.72
C LYS A 219 7.09 12.84 -13.24
N LYS A 220 6.86 11.75 -13.99
CA LYS A 220 5.83 10.74 -13.70
C LYS A 220 6.10 10.02 -12.39
N TYR A 221 7.37 9.68 -12.10
CA TYR A 221 7.72 8.79 -10.97
C TYR A 221 8.52 9.47 -9.87
N LYS A 222 8.83 10.76 -9.99
CA LYS A 222 9.59 11.50 -8.97
C LYS A 222 8.87 11.44 -7.62
N GLY A 223 9.55 10.94 -6.59
CA GLY A 223 9.00 10.76 -5.25
C GLY A 223 8.12 9.50 -5.09
N ILE A 224 7.99 8.68 -6.14
CA ILE A 224 7.20 7.44 -6.15
C ILE A 224 8.13 6.24 -6.35
N LEU A 225 8.90 6.23 -7.46
CA LEU A 225 9.87 5.18 -7.77
C LEU A 225 11.29 5.67 -7.42
N GLY A 226 12.02 4.88 -6.65
CA GLY A 226 13.45 5.03 -6.42
C GLY A 226 14.26 4.04 -7.21
N PHE A 227 15.56 4.26 -7.23
CA PHE A 227 16.58 3.36 -7.76
C PHE A 227 17.78 3.37 -6.81
N THR A 228 18.36 2.22 -6.59
CA THR A 228 19.64 2.07 -5.90
C THR A 228 20.47 0.99 -6.60
N ASP A 229 21.79 1.13 -6.53
CA ASP A 229 22.81 0.16 -6.93
C ASP A 229 23.80 -0.07 -5.79
N GLU A 230 23.44 0.35 -4.58
CA GLU A 230 24.23 0.19 -3.36
C GLU A 230 23.89 -1.14 -2.67
N GLU A 231 24.86 -1.73 -1.97
CA GLU A 231 24.67 -2.95 -1.17
C GLU A 231 23.87 -2.66 0.12
N VAL A 232 22.56 -2.42 -0.02
CA VAL A 232 21.66 -2.04 1.07
C VAL A 232 20.81 -3.22 1.52
N VAL A 233 20.17 -3.06 2.69
CA VAL A 233 19.22 -4.03 3.24
C VAL A 233 17.91 -3.33 3.61
N SER A 234 16.87 -4.10 3.88
CA SER A 234 15.52 -3.57 4.09
C SER A 234 15.43 -2.47 5.17
N SER A 235 16.25 -2.51 6.21
CA SER A 235 16.25 -1.49 7.27
C SER A 235 16.76 -0.12 6.82
N ASP A 236 17.53 -0.05 5.74
CA ASP A 236 18.04 1.22 5.20
C ASP A 236 16.92 2.05 4.57
N PHE A 237 15.82 1.41 4.20
CA PHE A 237 14.63 2.06 3.63
C PHE A 237 13.56 2.46 4.65
N ILE A 238 13.81 2.25 5.95
CA ILE A 238 12.86 2.67 6.97
C ILE A 238 12.69 4.18 6.93
N SER A 239 11.44 4.65 6.82
CA SER A 239 11.05 6.06 6.68
C SER A 239 11.28 6.65 5.29
N ASP A 240 11.67 5.86 4.27
CA ASP A 240 11.63 6.32 2.89
C ASP A 240 10.16 6.54 2.47
N SER A 241 9.86 7.69 1.91
CA SER A 241 8.50 8.06 1.52
C SER A 241 8.08 7.53 0.15
N ARG A 242 9.02 6.97 -0.63
CA ARG A 242 8.72 6.37 -1.93
C ARG A 242 7.99 5.05 -1.77
N THR A 243 7.08 4.77 -2.68
CA THR A 243 6.25 3.55 -2.63
C THR A 243 6.93 2.33 -3.23
N SER A 244 7.93 2.54 -4.07
CA SER A 244 8.71 1.51 -4.76
C SER A 244 10.16 1.95 -4.91
N ILE A 245 11.09 1.05 -4.70
CA ILE A 245 12.52 1.28 -4.92
C ILE A 245 13.06 0.06 -5.67
N PHE A 246 13.60 0.28 -6.85
CA PHE A 246 14.27 -0.75 -7.63
C PHE A 246 15.71 -0.88 -7.15
N ASP A 247 16.13 -2.12 -6.86
CA ASP A 247 17.45 -2.51 -6.40
C ASP A 247 18.08 -3.50 -7.40
#